data_631520f0fe6b26d6dd25ff4b9418b8a8
#
_entry.id   631520f0fe6b26d6dd25ff4b9418b8a8
#
_cell.length_a   1.000
_cell.length_b   1.000
_cell.length_c   1.000
_cell.angle_alpha   90.00
_cell.angle_beta   90.00
_cell.angle_gamma   90.00
#
_symmetry.space_group_name_H-M   'P 1'
#
loop_
_entity.id
_entity.type
_entity.pdbx_description
1 polymer ?
#
loop_
_entity_poly.entity_id
_entity_poly.type
_entity_poly.pdbx_seq_one_letter_code
_entity_poly.pdbx_strand_id
1 'polypeptide(L)'
;SNFSNASKENSIEMYRNSLKNLQTDYIDYYLLHSLSGIEAFNQRFGDTGIMDFLQEERKAGRIRNLGFSFHGDAAGFEKLMELHEKYHWDFVQIQLNYVDWTHASGRNANAEYLQAELDKRGIQSIIMEPLLGGRLSKVPQHIADRLKERNPQGSVASWAFRVAGTHPGVLTVLSGMTYMEHLQDNVSTYSPLVPLTEDELAFLEETAELM
;
A
#
# COMPACT_ATOMS: atom_id res chain seq x y z
N SER A 1 -0.50 1.72 -15.64
CA SER A 1 0.93 1.91 -15.82
C SER A 1 1.55 0.78 -16.63
N ASN A 2 2.55 1.09 -17.44
CA ASN A 2 3.05 0.18 -18.44
C ASN A 2 4.40 -0.43 -18.01
N PHE A 3 4.50 -1.75 -17.92
CA PHE A 3 5.75 -2.44 -17.63
C PHE A 3 6.61 -2.73 -18.86
N SER A 4 5.98 -2.93 -20.01
CA SER A 4 6.66 -3.52 -21.17
C SER A 4 6.89 -2.55 -22.33
N ASN A 5 6.26 -1.39 -22.34
CA ASN A 5 6.34 -0.46 -23.46
C ASN A 5 6.09 0.97 -22.96
N ALA A 6 7.04 1.47 -22.16
CA ALA A 6 6.96 2.78 -21.57
C ALA A 6 7.17 3.86 -22.63
N SER A 7 6.08 4.38 -23.16
CA SER A 7 6.05 5.60 -23.98
C SER A 7 4.97 6.54 -23.43
N LYS A 8 5.08 7.82 -23.76
CA LYS A 8 4.08 8.82 -23.40
C LYS A 8 2.70 8.46 -23.97
N GLU A 9 2.67 8.08 -25.24
CA GLU A 9 1.46 7.75 -25.98
C GLU A 9 0.72 6.56 -25.34
N ASN A 10 1.44 5.47 -25.08
CA ASN A 10 0.86 4.29 -24.46
C ASN A 10 0.35 4.57 -23.04
N SER A 11 1.07 5.38 -22.27
CA SER A 11 0.65 5.76 -20.92
C SER A 11 -0.61 6.62 -20.93
N ILE A 12 -0.73 7.56 -21.89
CA ILE A 12 -1.93 8.37 -22.11
C ILE A 12 -3.10 7.48 -22.53
N GLU A 13 -2.87 6.54 -23.44
CA GLU A 13 -3.91 5.59 -23.87
C GLU A 13 -4.42 4.75 -22.70
N MET A 14 -3.53 4.21 -21.87
CA MET A 14 -3.90 3.46 -20.67
C MET A 14 -4.72 4.30 -19.68
N TYR A 15 -4.33 5.56 -19.47
CA TYR A 15 -5.09 6.50 -18.64
C TYR A 15 -6.50 6.72 -19.19
N ARG A 16 -6.63 7.02 -20.49
CA ARG A 16 -7.93 7.21 -21.16
C ARG A 16 -8.80 5.96 -21.12
N ASN A 17 -8.19 4.79 -21.32
CA ASN A 17 -8.88 3.51 -21.22
C ASN A 17 -9.37 3.24 -19.78
N SER A 18 -8.63 3.67 -18.76
CA SER A 18 -9.09 3.57 -17.37
C SER A 18 -10.34 4.40 -17.12
N LEU A 19 -10.36 5.67 -17.56
CA LEU A 19 -11.55 6.52 -17.48
C LEU A 19 -12.76 5.91 -18.21
N LYS A 20 -12.54 5.44 -19.44
CA LYS A 20 -13.59 4.79 -20.25
C LYS A 20 -14.14 3.54 -19.57
N ASN A 21 -13.27 2.67 -19.03
CA ASN A 21 -13.70 1.41 -18.40
C ASN A 21 -14.43 1.66 -17.08
N LEU A 22 -14.00 2.67 -16.33
CA LEU A 22 -14.64 3.08 -15.08
C LEU A 22 -15.91 3.90 -15.32
N GLN A 23 -16.20 4.31 -16.59
CA GLN A 23 -17.34 5.16 -16.95
C GLN A 23 -17.38 6.46 -16.15
N THR A 24 -16.23 7.13 -16.03
CA THR A 24 -16.05 8.37 -15.28
C THR A 24 -15.16 9.33 -16.07
N ASP A 25 -15.22 10.61 -15.75
CA ASP A 25 -14.39 11.67 -16.34
C ASP A 25 -13.24 12.12 -15.41
N TYR A 26 -13.12 11.51 -14.21
CA TYR A 26 -12.05 11.78 -13.25
C TYR A 26 -11.65 10.51 -12.47
N ILE A 27 -10.48 10.57 -11.85
CA ILE A 27 -9.97 9.51 -10.95
C ILE A 27 -9.58 10.17 -9.63
N ASP A 28 -10.13 9.68 -8.52
CA ASP A 28 -9.82 10.21 -7.18
C ASP A 28 -8.37 9.93 -6.78
N TYR A 29 -7.89 8.71 -7.01
CA TYR A 29 -6.53 8.27 -6.68
C TYR A 29 -5.88 7.57 -7.87
N TYR A 30 -4.94 8.25 -8.52
CA TYR A 30 -4.17 7.70 -9.63
C TYR A 30 -2.74 7.43 -9.22
N LEU A 31 -2.24 6.22 -9.45
CA LEU A 31 -0.88 5.83 -9.04
C LEU A 31 0.01 5.39 -10.22
N LEU A 32 1.29 5.71 -10.10
CA LEU A 32 2.35 5.13 -10.89
C LEU A 32 2.67 3.75 -10.33
N HIS A 33 2.50 2.71 -11.14
CA HIS A 33 2.54 1.34 -10.64
C HIS A 33 3.96 0.81 -10.43
N SER A 34 4.23 0.22 -9.24
CA SER A 34 5.39 -0.60 -8.92
C SER A 34 6.73 0.07 -9.18
N LEU A 35 7.02 1.13 -8.44
CA LEU A 35 8.34 1.76 -8.44
C LEU A 35 9.23 1.05 -7.42
N SER A 36 10.48 0.80 -7.81
CA SER A 36 11.52 0.25 -6.92
C SER A 36 12.63 1.25 -6.60
N GLY A 37 12.61 2.43 -7.23
CA GLY A 37 13.57 3.51 -7.05
C GLY A 37 13.58 4.46 -8.22
N ILE A 38 14.53 5.39 -8.21
CA ILE A 38 14.62 6.50 -9.18
C ILE A 38 14.83 6.03 -10.62
N GLU A 39 15.61 4.97 -10.84
CA GLU A 39 15.86 4.45 -12.19
C GLU A 39 14.57 3.91 -12.82
N ALA A 40 13.78 3.15 -12.07
CA ALA A 40 12.48 2.65 -12.52
C ALA A 40 11.49 3.81 -12.81
N PHE A 41 11.54 4.86 -11.99
CA PHE A 41 10.76 6.07 -12.24
C PHE A 41 11.19 6.77 -13.53
N ASN A 42 12.48 7.06 -13.69
CA ASN A 42 12.99 7.77 -14.86
C ASN A 42 12.67 7.01 -16.14
N GLN A 43 13.03 5.73 -16.22
CA GLN A 43 12.81 4.90 -17.39
C GLN A 43 11.33 4.84 -17.82
N ARG A 44 10.41 4.80 -16.86
CA ARG A 44 8.99 4.54 -17.15
C ARG A 44 8.13 5.81 -17.20
N PHE A 45 8.51 6.83 -16.47
CA PHE A 45 7.70 8.02 -16.27
C PHE A 45 8.47 9.33 -16.46
N GLY A 46 9.67 9.47 -15.90
CA GLY A 46 10.43 10.70 -15.93
C GLY A 46 10.87 11.06 -17.35
N ASP A 47 11.60 10.16 -18.01
CA ASP A 47 12.20 10.39 -19.32
C ASP A 47 11.17 10.31 -20.47
N THR A 48 10.02 9.72 -20.23
CA THR A 48 8.97 9.60 -21.26
C THR A 48 8.14 10.86 -21.45
N GLY A 49 8.21 11.82 -20.51
CA GLY A 49 7.40 13.05 -20.55
C GLY A 49 5.94 12.85 -20.17
N ILE A 50 5.56 11.67 -19.63
CA ILE A 50 4.17 11.42 -19.18
C ILE A 50 3.82 12.23 -17.94
N MET A 51 4.82 12.57 -17.10
CA MET A 51 4.57 13.32 -15.88
C MET A 51 3.96 14.70 -16.15
N ASP A 52 4.36 15.39 -17.20
CA ASP A 52 3.78 16.68 -17.57
C ASP A 52 2.29 16.52 -17.89
N PHE A 53 1.92 15.48 -18.65
CA PHE A 53 0.51 15.18 -18.93
C PHE A 53 -0.27 14.88 -17.63
N LEU A 54 0.26 14.06 -16.74
CA LEU A 54 -0.42 13.74 -15.49
C LEU A 54 -0.60 14.96 -14.59
N GLN A 55 0.37 15.88 -14.56
CA GLN A 55 0.25 17.14 -13.83
C GLN A 55 -0.82 18.06 -14.46
N GLU A 56 -0.94 18.10 -15.78
CA GLU A 56 -2.03 18.85 -16.45
C GLU A 56 -3.40 18.24 -16.16
N GLU A 57 -3.53 16.91 -16.14
CA GLU A 57 -4.76 16.22 -15.74
C GLU A 57 -5.13 16.49 -14.29
N ARG A 58 -4.12 16.59 -13.39
CA ARG A 58 -4.31 16.97 -12.00
C ARG A 58 -4.76 18.43 -11.84
N LYS A 59 -4.14 19.37 -12.53
CA LYS A 59 -4.57 20.78 -12.56
C LYS A 59 -6.00 20.95 -13.07
N ALA A 60 -6.39 20.12 -14.02
CA ALA A 60 -7.75 20.12 -14.60
C ALA A 60 -8.78 19.40 -13.69
N GLY A 61 -8.39 18.82 -12.56
CA GLY A 61 -9.25 18.10 -11.62
C GLY A 61 -9.66 16.70 -12.09
N ARG A 62 -9.08 16.20 -13.19
CA ARG A 62 -9.35 14.85 -13.68
C ARG A 62 -8.52 13.77 -12.96
N ILE A 63 -7.42 14.16 -12.33
CA ILE A 63 -6.73 13.39 -11.29
C ILE A 63 -6.81 14.23 -10.02
N ARG A 64 -7.44 13.71 -8.96
CA ARG A 64 -7.57 14.41 -7.69
C ARG A 64 -6.34 14.23 -6.81
N ASN A 65 -5.87 12.98 -6.71
CA ASN A 65 -4.69 12.61 -5.92
C ASN A 65 -3.74 11.78 -6.79
N LEU A 66 -2.47 12.18 -6.84
CA LEU A 66 -1.42 11.50 -7.60
C LEU A 66 -0.41 10.87 -6.65
N GLY A 67 -0.12 9.59 -6.84
CA GLY A 67 0.82 8.84 -6.01
C GLY A 67 1.53 7.74 -6.79
N PHE A 68 2.11 6.80 -6.06
CA PHE A 68 2.75 5.63 -6.65
C PHE A 68 2.68 4.42 -5.71
N SER A 69 2.86 3.22 -6.26
CA SER A 69 3.09 2.03 -5.45
C SER A 69 4.57 1.67 -5.42
N PHE A 70 5.05 1.29 -4.25
CA PHE A 70 6.47 1.07 -3.98
C PHE A 70 6.78 -0.40 -3.63
N HIS A 71 7.87 -0.91 -4.24
CA HIS A 71 8.48 -2.21 -3.95
C HIS A 71 9.99 -2.07 -4.10
N GLY A 72 10.69 -1.79 -3.03
CA GLY A 72 12.13 -1.58 -3.07
C GLY A 72 12.76 -1.36 -1.69
N ASP A 73 14.03 -1.02 -1.70
CA ASP A 73 14.80 -0.73 -0.49
C ASP A 73 14.64 0.72 -0.01
N ALA A 74 15.17 1.00 1.19
CA ALA A 74 15.11 2.34 1.79
C ALA A 74 15.78 3.42 0.92
N ALA A 75 16.92 3.10 0.30
CA ALA A 75 17.64 4.06 -0.55
C ALA A 75 16.84 4.43 -1.80
N GLY A 76 16.18 3.44 -2.43
CA GLY A 76 15.27 3.66 -3.55
C GLY A 76 14.06 4.51 -3.15
N PHE A 77 13.53 4.29 -1.95
CA PHE A 77 12.41 5.08 -1.42
C PHE A 77 12.79 6.54 -1.19
N GLU A 78 13.93 6.80 -0.54
CA GLU A 78 14.42 8.17 -0.31
C GLU A 78 14.54 8.96 -1.62
N LYS A 79 15.10 8.35 -2.67
CA LYS A 79 15.21 8.99 -3.99
C LYS A 79 13.85 9.33 -4.62
N LEU A 80 12.84 8.51 -4.39
CA LEU A 80 11.47 8.82 -4.84
C LEU A 80 10.83 9.91 -3.98
N MET A 81 11.17 9.99 -2.68
CA MET A 81 10.71 11.06 -1.80
C MET A 81 11.33 12.42 -2.13
N GLU A 82 12.58 12.47 -2.64
CA GLU A 82 13.17 13.72 -3.17
C GLU A 82 12.32 14.32 -4.30
N LEU A 83 11.63 13.49 -5.08
CA LEU A 83 10.72 13.95 -6.14
C LEU A 83 9.41 14.58 -5.60
N HIS A 84 9.13 14.44 -4.32
CA HIS A 84 7.94 15.03 -3.71
C HIS A 84 7.94 16.57 -3.81
N GLU A 85 9.09 17.23 -3.73
CA GLU A 85 9.20 18.67 -3.93
C GLU A 85 8.72 19.13 -5.31
N LYS A 86 8.88 18.27 -6.33
CA LYS A 86 8.50 18.57 -7.71
C LYS A 86 7.08 18.12 -8.05
N TYR A 87 6.70 16.92 -7.61
CA TYR A 87 5.45 16.28 -8.07
C TYR A 87 4.35 16.30 -7.02
N HIS A 88 4.65 16.61 -5.76
CA HIS A 88 3.70 16.70 -4.65
C HIS A 88 2.84 15.44 -4.55
N TRP A 89 3.47 14.32 -4.18
CA TRP A 89 2.76 13.05 -3.98
C TRP A 89 1.70 13.20 -2.90
N ASP A 90 0.47 12.83 -3.20
CA ASP A 90 -0.64 12.88 -2.24
C ASP A 90 -0.71 11.62 -1.39
N PHE A 91 -0.27 10.48 -1.97
CA PHE A 91 -0.25 9.20 -1.30
C PHE A 91 0.83 8.28 -1.86
N VAL A 92 1.21 7.28 -1.07
CA VAL A 92 2.04 6.16 -1.54
C VAL A 92 1.40 4.84 -1.12
N GLN A 93 1.33 3.90 -2.05
CA GLN A 93 0.89 2.55 -1.74
C GLN A 93 2.08 1.70 -1.33
N ILE A 94 2.07 1.22 -0.09
CA ILE A 94 3.14 0.43 0.51
C ILE A 94 2.62 -0.93 1.00
N GLN A 95 3.52 -1.89 1.08
CA GLN A 95 3.27 -3.18 1.71
C GLN A 95 3.40 -3.01 3.23
N LEU A 96 2.35 -3.39 3.99
CA LEU A 96 2.35 -3.30 5.45
C LEU A 96 1.51 -4.41 6.07
N ASN A 97 2.12 -5.17 6.94
CA ASN A 97 1.54 -6.17 7.82
C ASN A 97 2.48 -6.38 9.03
N TYR A 98 2.09 -7.15 10.04
CA TYR A 98 2.89 -7.30 11.26
C TYR A 98 4.22 -8.05 11.07
N VAL A 99 4.43 -8.77 9.96
CA VAL A 99 5.73 -9.36 9.62
C VAL A 99 6.60 -8.35 8.89
N ASP A 100 6.08 -7.71 7.83
CA ASP A 100 6.85 -6.75 7.05
C ASP A 100 7.11 -5.44 7.82
N TRP A 101 6.49 -5.26 8.99
CA TRP A 101 6.72 -4.09 9.82
C TRP A 101 8.20 -3.91 10.13
N THR A 102 8.84 -4.95 10.66
CA THR A 102 10.27 -4.98 11.01
C THR A 102 11.07 -6.10 10.32
N HIS A 103 10.39 -7.05 9.65
CA HIS A 103 10.98 -8.24 9.05
C HIS A 103 10.65 -8.38 7.56
N ALA A 104 10.63 -7.27 6.82
CA ALA A 104 10.38 -7.31 5.38
C ALA A 104 11.43 -8.15 4.65
N SER A 105 10.97 -9.02 3.76
CA SER A 105 11.83 -9.97 3.06
C SER A 105 12.33 -9.46 1.71
N GLY A 106 13.47 -10.01 1.26
CA GLY A 106 14.04 -9.70 -0.04
C GLY A 106 14.66 -8.30 -0.09
N ARG A 107 14.25 -7.50 -1.08
CA ARG A 107 14.74 -6.12 -1.28
C ARG A 107 13.81 -5.06 -0.70
N ASN A 108 12.72 -5.47 -0.06
CA ASN A 108 11.75 -4.53 0.46
C ASN A 108 12.26 -3.89 1.76
N ALA A 109 12.09 -2.58 1.86
CA ALA A 109 12.28 -1.87 3.12
C ALA A 109 11.18 -2.25 4.13
N ASN A 110 11.51 -2.21 5.41
CA ASN A 110 10.54 -2.41 6.49
C ASN A 110 9.42 -1.38 6.44
N ALA A 111 8.19 -1.82 6.69
CA ALA A 111 7.02 -0.95 6.64
C ALA A 111 7.07 0.17 7.69
N GLU A 112 7.67 -0.08 8.86
CA GLU A 112 7.95 0.93 9.89
C GLU A 112 8.71 2.13 9.33
N TYR A 113 9.80 1.87 8.61
CA TYR A 113 10.61 2.91 7.98
C TYR A 113 9.80 3.68 6.92
N LEU A 114 9.11 2.95 6.03
CA LEU A 114 8.32 3.57 4.96
C LEU A 114 7.21 4.46 5.51
N GLN A 115 6.45 3.96 6.50
CA GLN A 115 5.37 4.72 7.13
C GLN A 115 5.91 5.96 7.86
N ALA A 116 7.01 5.83 8.62
CA ALA A 116 7.64 6.96 9.30
C ALA A 116 8.10 8.05 8.33
N GLU A 117 8.64 7.68 7.17
CA GLU A 117 9.06 8.65 6.15
C GLU A 117 7.87 9.35 5.47
N LEU A 118 6.74 8.66 5.30
CA LEU A 118 5.49 9.25 4.81
C LEU A 118 4.89 10.22 5.83
N ASP A 119 4.82 9.81 7.09
CA ASP A 119 4.26 10.61 8.19
C ASP A 119 5.03 11.94 8.38
N LYS A 120 6.36 11.91 8.30
CA LYS A 120 7.21 13.11 8.35
C LYS A 120 6.86 14.15 7.28
N ARG A 121 6.32 13.70 6.15
CA ARG A 121 5.96 14.55 5.00
C ARG A 121 4.46 14.83 4.89
N GLY A 122 3.66 14.28 5.80
CA GLY A 122 2.20 14.38 5.73
C GLY A 122 1.59 13.65 4.54
N ILE A 123 2.27 12.63 3.99
CA ILE A 123 1.81 11.84 2.86
C ILE A 123 1.04 10.63 3.39
N GLN A 124 -0.18 10.42 2.92
CA GLN A 124 -0.99 9.27 3.32
C GLN A 124 -0.50 7.96 2.66
N SER A 125 -0.69 6.84 3.35
CA SER A 125 -0.42 5.53 2.78
C SER A 125 -1.69 4.78 2.39
N ILE A 126 -1.62 4.02 1.29
CA ILE A 126 -2.57 2.96 0.95
C ILE A 126 -1.86 1.64 1.17
N ILE A 127 -2.49 0.73 1.91
CA ILE A 127 -1.83 -0.51 2.29
C ILE A 127 -2.18 -1.62 1.30
N MET A 128 -1.14 -2.23 0.74
CA MET A 128 -1.21 -3.50 -0.01
C MET A 128 -0.57 -4.62 0.81
N GLU A 129 -0.85 -5.86 0.43
CA GLU A 129 -0.31 -7.07 1.08
C GLU A 129 -0.55 -7.14 2.61
N PRO A 130 -1.74 -6.72 3.11
CA PRO A 130 -2.01 -6.80 4.55
C PRO A 130 -1.94 -8.24 5.07
N LEU A 131 -2.15 -9.22 4.21
CA LEU A 131 -2.06 -10.65 4.52
C LEU A 131 -0.81 -11.34 3.96
N LEU A 132 0.20 -10.60 3.52
CA LEU A 132 1.46 -11.14 2.98
C LEU A 132 1.20 -12.25 1.92
N GLY A 133 0.48 -11.89 0.85
CA GLY A 133 0.06 -12.86 -0.18
C GLY A 133 -0.93 -13.93 0.31
N GLY A 134 -1.65 -13.66 1.39
CA GLY A 134 -2.57 -14.61 2.03
C GLY A 134 -1.94 -15.50 3.10
N ARG A 135 -0.62 -15.46 3.30
CA ARG A 135 0.10 -16.28 4.30
C ARG A 135 -0.39 -16.02 5.73
N LEU A 136 -0.75 -14.79 6.06
CA LEU A 136 -1.22 -14.39 7.38
C LEU A 136 -2.69 -14.76 7.65
N SER A 137 -3.40 -15.33 6.69
CA SER A 137 -4.72 -15.96 6.90
C SER A 137 -4.61 -17.46 7.21
N LYS A 138 -3.47 -18.09 6.89
CA LYS A 138 -3.17 -19.51 7.11
C LYS A 138 -1.78 -19.68 7.69
N VAL A 139 -1.61 -19.24 8.93
CA VAL A 139 -0.37 -19.39 9.69
C VAL A 139 -0.23 -20.82 10.24
N PRO A 140 0.99 -21.24 10.67
CA PRO A 140 1.19 -22.49 11.40
C PRO A 140 0.28 -22.61 12.63
N GLN A 141 -0.11 -23.85 13.02
CA GLN A 141 -1.10 -24.05 14.07
C GLN A 141 -0.74 -23.39 15.40
N HIS A 142 0.53 -23.47 15.82
CA HIS A 142 0.99 -22.84 17.07
C HIS A 142 0.85 -21.31 17.06
N ILE A 143 1.00 -20.67 15.88
CA ILE A 143 0.76 -19.22 15.70
C ILE A 143 -0.75 -18.95 15.72
N ALA A 144 -1.55 -19.78 15.07
CA ALA A 144 -3.00 -19.63 15.07
C ALA A 144 -3.55 -19.75 16.51
N ASP A 145 -3.06 -20.72 17.28
CA ASP A 145 -3.45 -20.93 18.67
C ASP A 145 -3.08 -19.71 19.54
N ARG A 146 -1.86 -19.18 19.41
CA ARG A 146 -1.39 -17.96 20.09
C ARG A 146 -2.30 -16.75 19.78
N LEU A 147 -2.64 -16.54 18.51
CA LEU A 147 -3.52 -15.44 18.10
C LEU A 147 -4.95 -15.62 18.61
N LYS A 148 -5.47 -16.85 18.60
CA LYS A 148 -6.80 -17.21 19.08
C LYS A 148 -6.92 -17.16 20.60
N GLU A 149 -5.89 -17.49 21.34
CA GLU A 149 -5.85 -17.36 22.80
C GLU A 149 -6.02 -15.89 23.21
N ARG A 150 -5.35 -14.97 22.48
CA ARG A 150 -5.45 -13.53 22.73
C ARG A 150 -6.79 -12.92 22.29
N ASN A 151 -7.35 -13.39 21.18
CA ASN A 151 -8.66 -12.94 20.67
C ASN A 151 -9.47 -14.15 20.15
N PRO A 152 -10.21 -14.86 20.99
CA PRO A 152 -10.95 -16.06 20.58
C PRO A 152 -12.03 -15.81 19.54
N GLN A 153 -12.60 -14.61 19.50
CA GLN A 153 -13.70 -14.25 18.61
C GLN A 153 -13.21 -13.74 17.25
N GLY A 154 -12.02 -13.12 17.18
CA GLY A 154 -11.47 -12.60 15.93
C GLY A 154 -10.92 -13.72 15.02
N SER A 155 -10.92 -13.50 13.72
CA SER A 155 -10.19 -14.36 12.80
C SER A 155 -8.68 -14.18 12.93
N VAL A 156 -7.89 -15.15 12.44
CA VAL A 156 -6.43 -14.99 12.35
C VAL A 156 -6.08 -13.82 11.42
N ALA A 157 -6.81 -13.66 10.32
CA ALA A 157 -6.61 -12.58 9.37
C ALA A 157 -6.92 -11.19 9.97
N SER A 158 -7.88 -11.09 10.90
CA SER A 158 -8.28 -9.82 11.51
C SER A 158 -7.13 -9.11 12.23
N TRP A 159 -6.16 -9.83 12.78
CA TRP A 159 -4.97 -9.26 13.39
C TRP A 159 -4.13 -8.45 12.40
N ALA A 160 -3.88 -9.01 11.21
CA ALA A 160 -3.13 -8.34 10.16
C ALA A 160 -3.86 -7.12 9.60
N PHE A 161 -5.18 -7.21 9.43
CA PHE A 161 -6.00 -6.06 9.04
C PHE A 161 -6.03 -4.97 10.10
N ARG A 162 -6.14 -5.32 11.37
CA ARG A 162 -6.11 -4.34 12.48
C ARG A 162 -4.78 -3.62 12.57
N VAL A 163 -3.63 -4.33 12.38
CA VAL A 163 -2.31 -3.68 12.30
C VAL A 163 -2.31 -2.62 11.21
N ALA A 164 -2.69 -3.01 9.99
CA ALA A 164 -2.70 -2.08 8.86
C ALA A 164 -3.61 -0.87 9.09
N GLY A 165 -4.77 -1.06 9.74
CA GLY A 165 -5.71 0.03 10.03
C GLY A 165 -5.39 0.85 11.28
N THR A 166 -4.43 0.42 12.12
CA THR A 166 -4.11 1.11 13.38
C THR A 166 -3.34 2.41 13.15
N HIS A 167 -2.55 2.50 12.09
CA HIS A 167 -1.71 3.68 11.82
C HIS A 167 -2.52 4.87 11.32
N PRO A 168 -2.43 6.05 11.97
CA PRO A 168 -3.25 7.22 11.61
C PRO A 168 -3.04 7.74 10.19
N GLY A 169 -1.82 7.55 9.63
CA GLY A 169 -1.48 7.96 8.26
C GLY A 169 -2.05 7.05 7.16
N VAL A 170 -2.69 5.93 7.53
CA VAL A 170 -3.27 4.99 6.56
C VAL A 170 -4.63 5.48 6.07
N LEU A 171 -4.75 5.72 4.78
CA LEU A 171 -5.98 6.13 4.13
C LEU A 171 -6.96 4.95 3.95
N THR A 172 -6.44 3.81 3.46
CA THR A 172 -7.22 2.60 3.23
C THR A 172 -6.34 1.37 3.12
N VAL A 173 -6.95 0.20 3.32
CA VAL A 173 -6.30 -1.10 3.24
C VAL A 173 -6.95 -1.93 2.14
N LEU A 174 -6.14 -2.41 1.20
CA LEU A 174 -6.61 -3.21 0.08
C LEU A 174 -6.73 -4.68 0.49
N SER A 175 -7.76 -5.36 0.01
CA SER A 175 -7.98 -6.78 0.24
C SER A 175 -8.43 -7.50 -1.02
N GLY A 176 -7.77 -8.62 -1.34
CA GLY A 176 -8.15 -9.51 -2.44
C GLY A 176 -9.19 -10.55 -2.01
N MET A 177 -10.41 -10.10 -1.74
CA MET A 177 -11.51 -10.95 -1.30
C MET A 177 -12.04 -11.81 -2.46
N THR A 178 -12.01 -13.14 -2.30
CA THR A 178 -12.48 -14.09 -3.32
C THR A 178 -13.83 -14.70 -2.94
N TYR A 179 -14.10 -14.84 -1.64
CA TYR A 179 -15.32 -15.47 -1.10
C TYR A 179 -16.08 -14.48 -0.23
N MET A 180 -17.39 -14.73 -0.05
CA MET A 180 -18.26 -13.90 0.78
C MET A 180 -17.80 -13.87 2.24
N GLU A 181 -17.26 -14.97 2.73
CA GLU A 181 -16.71 -15.06 4.10
C GLU A 181 -15.56 -14.08 4.33
N HIS A 182 -14.70 -13.84 3.31
CA HIS A 182 -13.64 -12.84 3.40
C HIS A 182 -14.22 -11.42 3.54
N LEU A 183 -15.26 -11.12 2.78
CA LEU A 183 -15.93 -9.82 2.86
C LEU A 183 -16.58 -9.63 4.25
N GLN A 184 -17.28 -10.63 4.73
CA GLN A 184 -17.94 -10.58 6.04
C GLN A 184 -16.93 -10.40 7.18
N ASP A 185 -15.82 -11.13 7.17
CA ASP A 185 -14.76 -11.03 8.17
C ASP A 185 -14.08 -9.64 8.12
N ASN A 186 -13.75 -9.15 6.93
CA ASN A 186 -13.14 -7.85 6.76
C ASN A 186 -14.07 -6.71 7.19
N VAL A 187 -15.35 -6.77 6.82
CA VAL A 187 -16.36 -5.79 7.27
C VAL A 187 -16.51 -5.84 8.79
N SER A 188 -16.57 -7.03 9.39
CA SER A 188 -16.61 -7.19 10.85
C SER A 188 -15.39 -6.58 11.53
N THR A 189 -14.22 -6.69 10.93
CA THR A 189 -12.96 -6.13 11.46
C THR A 189 -12.92 -4.60 11.40
N TYR A 190 -13.49 -4.01 10.34
CA TYR A 190 -13.42 -2.57 10.08
C TYR A 190 -14.68 -1.77 10.45
N SER A 191 -15.75 -2.41 10.91
CA SER A 191 -17.04 -1.73 11.19
C SER A 191 -17.57 -2.05 12.60
N PRO A 192 -17.10 -1.31 13.63
CA PRO A 192 -16.04 -0.32 13.64
C PRO A 192 -14.63 -0.95 13.72
N LEU A 193 -13.64 -0.31 13.14
CA LEU A 193 -12.26 -0.65 13.40
C LEU A 193 -11.90 -0.30 14.85
N VAL A 194 -11.40 -1.28 15.57
CA VAL A 194 -10.79 -1.07 16.88
C VAL A 194 -9.27 -1.12 16.70
N PRO A 195 -8.57 0.02 16.79
CA PRO A 195 -7.11 0.06 16.68
C PRO A 195 -6.45 -0.85 17.72
N LEU A 196 -5.28 -1.38 17.38
CA LEU A 196 -4.50 -2.17 18.32
C LEU A 196 -3.89 -1.27 19.39
N THR A 197 -3.84 -1.80 20.60
CA THR A 197 -3.09 -1.21 21.72
C THR A 197 -1.58 -1.44 21.54
N GLU A 198 -0.75 -0.68 22.26
CA GLU A 198 0.71 -0.89 22.29
C GLU A 198 1.08 -2.32 22.69
N ASP A 199 0.36 -2.89 23.66
CA ASP A 199 0.55 -4.28 24.12
C ASP A 199 0.17 -5.31 23.03
N GLU A 200 -0.87 -5.05 22.25
CA GLU A 200 -1.23 -5.90 21.09
C GLU A 200 -0.23 -5.76 19.95
N LEU A 201 0.32 -4.58 19.71
CA LEU A 201 1.39 -4.37 18.71
C LEU A 201 2.66 -5.12 19.10
N ALA A 202 3.11 -4.99 20.36
CA ALA A 202 4.27 -5.75 20.90
C ALA A 202 4.04 -7.27 20.80
N PHE A 203 2.85 -7.74 21.15
CA PHE A 203 2.48 -9.15 21.01
C PHE A 203 2.59 -9.65 19.57
N LEU A 204 2.21 -8.84 18.58
CA LEU A 204 2.30 -9.21 17.16
C LEU A 204 3.74 -9.16 16.65
N GLU A 205 4.58 -8.26 17.16
CA GLU A 205 6.00 -8.25 16.83
C GLU A 205 6.69 -9.52 17.32
N GLU A 206 6.47 -9.90 18.59
CA GLU A 206 6.93 -11.20 19.10
C GLU A 206 6.39 -12.39 18.29
N THR A 207 5.15 -12.29 17.81
CA THR A 207 4.54 -13.33 16.98
C THR A 207 5.20 -13.41 15.59
N ALA A 208 5.58 -12.29 15.01
CA ALA A 208 6.31 -12.24 13.75
C ALA A 208 7.71 -12.88 13.85
N GLU A 209 8.39 -12.71 14.99
CA GLU A 209 9.69 -13.36 15.23
C GLU A 209 9.62 -14.90 15.28
N LEU A 210 8.42 -15.46 15.54
CA LEU A 210 8.19 -16.90 15.57
C LEU A 210 7.83 -17.51 14.21
N MET A 211 7.72 -16.69 13.16
CA MET A 211 7.27 -17.08 11.80
C MET A 211 8.42 -17.22 10.82
#